data_420c6e6cc7b4ee79b51e1591faa381f3
#
_entry.id   420c6e6cc7b4ee79b51e1591faa381f3
#
_cell.length_a   1.000
_cell.length_b   1.000
_cell.length_c   1.000
_cell.angle_alpha   90.00
_cell.angle_beta   90.00
_cell.angle_gamma   90.00
#
_symmetry.space_group_name_H-M   'P 1'
#
loop_
_entity.id
_entity.type
_entity.pdbx_description
1 polymer ?
#
loop_
_entity_poly.entity_id
_entity_poly.type
_entity_poly.pdbx_seq_one_letter_code
_entity_poly.pdbx_strand_id
1 'polypeptide(L)'
;MNLEIIIPSDEPVRLLSAVTEELDYRRLTATYSRLGRIEYSPRLLFKIVLYGCSRGIYKTRELERACRENVNFMYLLEGHPAPDHNTIARFHREHLPYAVEDLLNQMVKLLVDCGEISFEESAVFIDGTKIEANANRYSFVWKTAVTKKQLKLGEKVASELPKLLADSGTGITPPAAILTCATVSTASQR
;
A
#
# COMPACT_ATOMS: atom_id res chain seq x y z
N MET A 1 19.46 -23.53 -23.32
CA MET A 1 19.90 -22.17 -23.66
C MET A 1 20.61 -21.62 -22.43
N ASN A 2 21.88 -21.22 -22.55
CA ASN A 2 22.62 -20.72 -21.39
C ASN A 2 22.40 -19.20 -21.26
N LEU A 3 21.52 -18.81 -20.35
CA LEU A 3 21.14 -17.42 -20.10
C LEU A 3 22.30 -16.57 -19.54
N GLU A 4 23.25 -17.20 -18.87
CA GLU A 4 24.48 -16.58 -18.38
C GLU A 4 25.32 -15.91 -19.48
N ILE A 5 25.28 -16.47 -20.70
CA ILE A 5 26.03 -15.95 -21.85
C ILE A 5 25.27 -14.83 -22.58
N ILE A 6 23.93 -14.87 -22.49
CA ILE A 6 23.05 -13.96 -23.26
C ILE A 6 22.91 -12.61 -22.58
N ILE A 7 22.86 -12.60 -21.24
CA ILE A 7 22.66 -11.36 -20.47
C ILE A 7 24.01 -10.69 -20.24
N PRO A 8 24.18 -9.40 -20.59
CA PRO A 8 25.40 -8.65 -20.31
C PRO A 8 25.77 -8.65 -18.82
N SER A 9 27.05 -8.51 -18.52
CA SER A 9 27.55 -8.51 -17.14
C SER A 9 27.10 -7.30 -16.32
N ASP A 10 26.82 -6.19 -16.99
CA ASP A 10 26.39 -4.91 -16.44
C ASP A 10 24.85 -4.77 -16.35
N GLU A 11 24.10 -5.81 -16.77
CA GLU A 11 22.64 -5.75 -16.72
C GLU A 11 22.13 -5.74 -15.26
N PRO A 12 21.25 -4.78 -14.88
CA PRO A 12 20.75 -4.64 -13.52
C PRO A 12 20.13 -5.89 -12.90
N VAL A 13 19.62 -6.82 -13.72
CA VAL A 13 19.06 -8.09 -13.23
C VAL A 13 20.09 -8.96 -12.51
N ARG A 14 21.37 -8.89 -12.92
CA ARG A 14 22.45 -9.64 -12.27
C ARG A 14 22.76 -9.10 -10.89
N LEU A 15 22.84 -7.76 -10.78
CA LEU A 15 23.03 -7.09 -9.50
C LEU A 15 21.87 -7.40 -8.54
N LEU A 16 20.63 -7.25 -9.03
CA LEU A 16 19.44 -7.57 -8.24
C LEU A 16 19.46 -9.04 -7.78
N SER A 17 19.80 -9.97 -8.66
CA SER A 17 19.91 -11.39 -8.30
C SER A 17 20.97 -11.59 -7.22
N ALA A 18 22.16 -11.01 -7.36
CA ALA A 18 23.23 -11.13 -6.37
C ALA A 18 22.83 -10.57 -5.00
N VAL A 19 22.30 -9.35 -4.95
CA VAL A 19 21.84 -8.72 -3.70
C VAL A 19 20.75 -9.54 -3.02
N THR A 20 19.81 -10.07 -3.79
CA THR A 20 18.71 -10.87 -3.22
C THR A 20 19.15 -12.23 -2.73
N GLU A 21 20.29 -12.78 -3.19
CA GLU A 21 20.87 -14.02 -2.65
C GLU A 21 21.36 -13.86 -1.20
N GLU A 22 21.81 -12.69 -0.82
CA GLU A 22 22.35 -12.40 0.51
C GLU A 22 21.28 -12.17 1.58
N LEU A 23 20.01 -12.08 1.18
CA LEU A 23 18.91 -11.80 2.11
C LEU A 23 18.51 -13.05 2.92
N ASP A 24 18.10 -12.80 4.16
CA ASP A 24 17.53 -13.83 5.03
C ASP A 24 16.02 -13.98 4.80
N TYR A 25 15.63 -15.08 4.23
CA TYR A 25 14.23 -15.39 3.91
C TYR A 25 13.48 -16.17 4.99
N ARG A 26 14.03 -16.33 6.21
CA ARG A 26 13.39 -17.14 7.27
C ARG A 26 12.00 -16.66 7.62
N ARG A 27 11.79 -15.34 7.71
CA ARG A 27 10.46 -14.75 7.99
C ARG A 27 9.46 -15.03 6.86
N LEU A 28 9.90 -14.90 5.62
CA LEU A 28 9.06 -15.20 4.46
C LEU A 28 8.74 -16.71 4.39
N THR A 29 9.72 -17.56 4.57
CA THR A 29 9.55 -19.02 4.54
C THR A 29 8.65 -19.52 5.66
N ALA A 30 8.66 -18.88 6.83
CA ALA A 30 7.81 -19.22 7.95
C ALA A 30 6.30 -19.02 7.66
N THR A 31 5.95 -18.22 6.68
CA THR A 31 4.54 -18.02 6.26
C THR A 31 3.99 -19.20 5.45
N TYR A 32 4.86 -20.09 4.98
CA TYR A 32 4.47 -21.26 4.19
C TYR A 32 4.17 -22.46 5.09
N SER A 33 3.11 -23.19 4.76
CA SER A 33 2.80 -24.45 5.44
C SER A 33 3.84 -25.51 5.06
N ARG A 34 4.22 -26.32 6.05
CA ARG A 34 5.07 -27.51 5.79
C ARG A 34 4.34 -28.65 5.09
N LEU A 35 3.01 -28.57 5.05
CA LEU A 35 2.14 -29.53 4.39
C LEU A 35 1.76 -28.99 3.01
N GLY A 36 2.03 -29.75 1.99
CA GLY A 36 1.71 -29.41 0.60
C GLY A 36 2.96 -29.27 -0.28
N ARG A 37 2.70 -29.17 -1.60
CA ARG A 37 3.75 -29.00 -2.61
C ARG A 37 4.08 -27.52 -2.72
N ILE A 38 5.31 -27.14 -2.40
CA ILE A 38 5.85 -25.82 -2.74
C ILE A 38 6.36 -25.92 -4.18
N GLU A 39 5.64 -25.29 -5.10
CA GLU A 39 5.99 -25.33 -6.52
C GLU A 39 7.12 -24.34 -6.84
N TYR A 40 7.12 -23.18 -6.17
CA TYR A 40 8.13 -22.15 -6.33
C TYR A 40 8.74 -21.75 -5.00
N SER A 41 10.06 -21.54 -5.00
CA SER A 41 10.75 -20.98 -3.83
C SER A 41 10.23 -19.56 -3.52
N PRO A 42 9.96 -19.23 -2.25
CA PRO A 42 9.60 -17.87 -1.84
C PRO A 42 10.62 -16.81 -2.28
N ARG A 43 11.91 -17.16 -2.26
CA ARG A 43 13.01 -16.33 -2.75
C ARG A 43 12.85 -15.99 -4.24
N LEU A 44 12.54 -16.99 -5.06
CA LEU A 44 12.35 -16.82 -6.50
C LEU A 44 11.18 -15.90 -6.80
N LEU A 45 10.05 -16.09 -6.12
CA LEU A 45 8.89 -15.21 -6.28
C LEU A 45 9.19 -13.77 -5.84
N PHE A 46 9.96 -13.59 -4.77
CA PHE A 46 10.40 -12.26 -4.33
C PHE A 46 11.28 -11.57 -5.37
N LYS A 47 12.27 -12.27 -5.96
CA LYS A 47 13.11 -11.75 -7.05
C LYS A 47 12.27 -11.24 -8.23
N ILE A 48 11.31 -12.06 -8.68
CA ILE A 48 10.44 -11.73 -9.80
C ILE A 48 9.62 -10.49 -9.51
N VAL A 49 9.01 -10.42 -8.32
CA VAL A 49 8.20 -9.27 -7.91
C VAL A 49 9.04 -8.01 -7.80
N LEU A 50 10.19 -8.09 -7.14
CA LEU A 50 11.11 -6.97 -6.96
C LEU A 50 11.61 -6.42 -8.30
N TYR A 51 12.04 -7.31 -9.20
CA TYR A 51 12.45 -6.91 -10.54
C TYR A 51 11.29 -6.35 -11.36
N GLY A 52 10.09 -6.92 -11.23
CA GLY A 52 8.88 -6.36 -11.84
C GLY A 52 8.61 -4.92 -11.39
N CYS A 53 8.70 -4.65 -10.09
CA CYS A 53 8.56 -3.30 -9.55
C CYS A 53 9.60 -2.34 -10.12
N SER A 54 10.87 -2.75 -10.24
CA SER A 54 11.93 -1.92 -10.83
C SER A 54 11.70 -1.61 -12.30
N ARG A 55 10.94 -2.45 -13.00
CA ARG A 55 10.57 -2.28 -14.42
C ARG A 55 9.20 -1.64 -14.62
N GLY A 56 8.51 -1.24 -13.52
CA GLY A 56 7.17 -0.65 -13.57
C GLY A 56 6.04 -1.64 -13.87
N ILE A 57 6.30 -2.95 -13.72
CA ILE A 57 5.31 -4.01 -13.96
C ILE A 57 4.69 -4.40 -12.62
N TYR A 58 3.47 -3.94 -12.36
CA TYR A 58 2.77 -4.19 -11.09
C TYR A 58 1.65 -5.21 -11.19
N LYS A 59 1.13 -5.46 -12.41
CA LYS A 59 0.02 -6.40 -12.62
C LYS A 59 0.52 -7.83 -12.70
N THR A 60 -0.08 -8.73 -11.96
CA THR A 60 0.34 -10.14 -11.89
C THR A 60 0.28 -10.86 -13.24
N ARG A 61 -0.70 -10.52 -14.10
CA ARG A 61 -0.80 -11.08 -15.46
C ARG A 61 0.31 -10.57 -16.39
N GLU A 62 0.72 -9.31 -16.21
CA GLU A 62 1.84 -8.75 -16.96
C GLU A 62 3.17 -9.37 -16.49
N LEU A 63 3.32 -9.61 -15.16
CA LEU A 63 4.46 -10.34 -14.60
C LEU A 63 4.54 -11.78 -15.12
N GLU A 64 3.42 -12.51 -15.17
CA GLU A 64 3.35 -13.85 -15.76
C GLU A 64 3.83 -13.83 -17.22
N ARG A 65 3.35 -12.87 -18.02
CA ARG A 65 3.80 -12.69 -19.40
C ARG A 65 5.28 -12.38 -19.49
N ALA A 66 5.76 -11.44 -18.67
CA ALA A 66 7.17 -11.08 -18.63
C ALA A 66 8.06 -12.26 -18.28
N CYS A 67 7.65 -13.14 -17.36
CA CYS A 67 8.36 -14.37 -17.03
C CYS A 67 8.46 -15.36 -18.22
N ARG A 68 7.53 -15.29 -19.17
CA ARG A 68 7.52 -16.16 -20.35
C ARG A 68 8.26 -15.56 -21.55
N GLU A 69 8.29 -14.22 -21.67
CA GLU A 69 8.75 -13.54 -22.89
C GLU A 69 10.07 -12.80 -22.71
N ASN A 70 10.42 -12.39 -21.47
CA ASN A 70 11.59 -11.57 -21.23
C ASN A 70 12.73 -12.39 -20.64
N VAL A 71 13.90 -12.32 -21.30
CA VAL A 71 15.13 -13.08 -20.95
C VAL A 71 15.59 -12.78 -19.52
N ASN A 72 15.48 -11.54 -19.06
CA ASN A 72 15.88 -11.16 -17.71
C ASN A 72 15.01 -11.82 -16.63
N PHE A 73 13.69 -11.94 -16.88
CA PHE A 73 12.82 -12.70 -15.97
C PHE A 73 13.09 -14.21 -16.05
N MET A 74 13.38 -14.73 -17.23
CA MET A 74 13.77 -16.14 -17.38
C MET A 74 15.07 -16.46 -16.64
N TYR A 75 15.99 -15.51 -16.58
CA TYR A 75 17.22 -15.63 -15.78
C TYR A 75 16.92 -15.76 -14.29
N LEU A 76 16.03 -14.92 -13.77
CA LEU A 76 15.60 -14.96 -12.37
C LEU A 76 14.84 -16.24 -12.00
N LEU A 77 14.25 -16.91 -12.98
CA LEU A 77 13.54 -18.18 -12.78
C LEU A 77 14.47 -19.37 -12.54
N GLU A 78 15.78 -19.24 -12.78
CA GLU A 78 16.79 -20.28 -12.52
C GLU A 78 16.42 -21.64 -13.13
N GLY A 79 15.77 -21.63 -14.31
CA GLY A 79 15.33 -22.84 -15.00
C GLY A 79 13.96 -23.39 -14.55
N HIS A 80 13.29 -22.74 -13.61
CA HIS A 80 11.91 -23.10 -13.24
C HIS A 80 10.92 -22.59 -14.31
N PRO A 81 9.77 -23.24 -14.46
CA PRO A 81 8.70 -22.73 -15.33
C PRO A 81 8.20 -21.37 -14.84
N ALA A 82 7.60 -20.58 -15.74
CA ALA A 82 7.01 -19.29 -15.37
C ALA A 82 5.82 -19.49 -14.41
N PRO A 83 5.78 -18.80 -13.26
CA PRO A 83 4.64 -18.85 -12.35
C PRO A 83 3.40 -18.22 -12.98
N ASP A 84 2.25 -18.78 -12.71
CA ASP A 84 0.98 -18.20 -13.14
C ASP A 84 0.61 -16.96 -12.29
N HIS A 85 -0.25 -16.13 -12.84
CA HIS A 85 -0.68 -14.90 -12.17
C HIS A 85 -1.39 -15.15 -10.82
N ASN A 86 -2.04 -16.31 -10.63
CA ASN A 86 -2.68 -16.65 -9.35
C ASN A 86 -1.64 -16.98 -8.28
N THR A 87 -0.56 -17.68 -8.65
CA THR A 87 0.57 -17.94 -7.75
C THR A 87 1.23 -16.65 -7.31
N ILE A 88 1.50 -15.73 -8.25
CA ILE A 88 2.03 -14.40 -7.94
C ILE A 88 1.06 -13.60 -7.06
N ALA A 89 -0.24 -13.60 -7.38
CA ALA A 89 -1.26 -12.88 -6.61
C ALA A 89 -1.39 -13.42 -5.17
N ARG A 90 -1.31 -14.75 -4.99
CA ARG A 90 -1.31 -15.40 -3.68
C ARG A 90 -0.08 -14.99 -2.89
N PHE A 91 1.09 -15.03 -3.50
CA PHE A 91 2.33 -14.59 -2.88
C PHE A 91 2.23 -13.14 -2.37
N HIS A 92 1.72 -12.23 -3.19
CA HIS A 92 1.52 -10.82 -2.84
C HIS A 92 0.56 -10.62 -1.66
N ARG A 93 -0.52 -11.41 -1.61
CA ARG A 93 -1.56 -11.22 -0.60
C ARG A 93 -1.29 -11.97 0.71
N GLU A 94 -0.75 -13.17 0.62
CA GLU A 94 -0.70 -14.10 1.76
C GLU A 94 0.70 -14.20 2.40
N HIS A 95 1.76 -13.91 1.66
CA HIS A 95 3.13 -14.15 2.12
C HIS A 95 3.96 -12.87 2.24
N LEU A 96 3.98 -12.07 1.19
CA LEU A 96 4.83 -10.89 1.11
C LEU A 96 4.58 -9.85 2.22
N PRO A 97 3.34 -9.51 2.62
CA PRO A 97 3.09 -8.49 3.63
C PRO A 97 3.75 -8.75 4.98
N TYR A 98 3.98 -10.02 5.33
CA TYR A 98 4.60 -10.40 6.60
C TYR A 98 6.12 -10.29 6.63
N ALA A 99 6.75 -10.17 5.47
CA ALA A 99 8.20 -10.21 5.34
C ALA A 99 8.79 -9.04 4.54
N VAL A 100 7.99 -8.27 3.81
CA VAL A 100 8.48 -7.23 2.90
C VAL A 100 9.28 -6.14 3.62
N GLU A 101 8.83 -5.69 4.78
CA GLU A 101 9.51 -4.68 5.58
C GLU A 101 10.90 -5.17 6.01
N ASP A 102 10.98 -6.41 6.50
CA ASP A 102 12.24 -7.01 6.92
C ASP A 102 13.21 -7.17 5.75
N LEU A 103 12.74 -7.67 4.61
CA LEU A 103 13.57 -7.83 3.41
C LEU A 103 14.07 -6.49 2.87
N LEU A 104 13.22 -5.46 2.84
CA LEU A 104 13.63 -4.11 2.42
C LEU A 104 14.64 -3.49 3.39
N ASN A 105 14.46 -3.68 4.69
CA ASN A 105 15.43 -3.22 5.70
C ASN A 105 16.79 -3.90 5.54
N GLN A 106 16.82 -5.19 5.22
CA GLN A 106 18.05 -5.90 4.92
C GLN A 106 18.73 -5.36 3.66
N MET A 107 17.96 -5.09 2.59
CA MET A 107 18.50 -4.50 1.36
C MET A 107 19.10 -3.10 1.63
N VAL A 108 18.41 -2.26 2.39
CA VAL A 108 18.94 -0.93 2.75
C VAL A 108 20.25 -1.06 3.54
N LYS A 109 20.33 -1.98 4.50
CA LYS A 109 21.57 -2.25 5.24
C LYS A 109 22.70 -2.67 4.33
N LEU A 110 22.46 -3.60 3.39
CA LEU A 110 23.46 -4.01 2.41
C LEU A 110 23.96 -2.83 1.58
N LEU A 111 23.07 -1.93 1.13
CA LEU A 111 23.44 -0.75 0.36
C LEU A 111 24.26 0.25 1.19
N VAL A 112 23.97 0.39 2.49
CA VAL A 112 24.77 1.19 3.42
C VAL A 112 26.16 0.57 3.63
N ASP A 113 26.21 -0.73 3.85
CA ASP A 113 27.48 -1.46 4.08
C ASP A 113 28.37 -1.43 2.83
N CYS A 114 27.78 -1.40 1.63
CA CYS A 114 28.49 -1.21 0.37
C CYS A 114 28.88 0.24 0.09
N GLY A 115 28.45 1.22 0.92
CA GLY A 115 28.75 2.63 0.75
C GLY A 115 27.94 3.35 -0.32
N GLU A 116 26.94 2.69 -0.91
CA GLU A 116 26.06 3.29 -1.93
C GLU A 116 25.05 4.27 -1.33
N ILE A 117 24.72 4.12 -0.04
CA ILE A 117 23.85 5.02 0.71
C ILE A 117 24.61 5.50 1.96
N SER A 118 24.74 6.81 2.13
CA SER A 118 25.23 7.43 3.36
C SER A 118 24.12 8.25 3.99
N PHE A 119 23.83 8.00 5.27
CA PHE A 119 22.86 8.79 6.03
C PHE A 119 23.42 10.10 6.56
N GLU A 120 24.76 10.25 6.62
CA GLU A 120 25.41 11.42 7.15
C GLU A 120 25.40 12.61 6.19
N GLU A 121 25.40 12.34 4.89
CA GLU A 121 25.43 13.37 3.83
C GLU A 121 24.10 13.52 3.09
N SER A 122 23.15 12.61 3.31
CA SER A 122 21.92 12.58 2.56
C SER A 122 20.79 13.32 3.28
N ALA A 123 20.21 14.32 2.62
CA ALA A 123 18.95 14.91 3.07
C ALA A 123 17.83 13.86 2.93
N VAL A 124 17.15 13.55 4.03
CA VAL A 124 15.98 12.67 3.99
C VAL A 124 14.78 13.46 3.51
N PHE A 125 14.27 13.14 2.33
CA PHE A 125 13.04 13.71 1.81
C PHE A 125 11.88 12.78 2.20
N ILE A 126 10.95 13.31 3.00
CA ILE A 126 9.70 12.61 3.31
C ILE A 126 8.64 13.17 2.37
N ASP A 127 8.29 12.41 1.33
CA ASP A 127 7.18 12.75 0.44
C ASP A 127 5.89 12.13 0.98
N GLY A 128 4.92 13.01 1.28
CA GLY A 128 3.57 12.60 1.64
C GLY A 128 2.77 12.31 0.38
N THR A 129 2.80 11.09 -0.11
CA THR A 129 1.93 10.69 -1.23
C THR A 129 0.47 10.79 -0.81
N LYS A 130 -0.27 11.71 -1.43
CA LYS A 130 -1.70 11.83 -1.24
C LYS A 130 -2.40 10.69 -1.98
N ILE A 131 -2.84 9.68 -1.25
CA ILE A 131 -3.65 8.60 -1.81
C ILE A 131 -5.09 9.10 -1.93
N GLU A 132 -5.52 9.41 -3.13
CA GLU A 132 -6.91 9.70 -3.42
C GLU A 132 -7.63 8.40 -3.80
N ALA A 133 -8.69 8.07 -3.04
CA ALA A 133 -9.56 6.99 -3.46
C ALA A 133 -10.20 7.36 -4.80
N ASN A 134 -10.23 6.43 -5.74
CA ASN A 134 -10.93 6.58 -7.02
C ASN A 134 -12.46 6.48 -6.79
N ALA A 135 -12.95 7.33 -5.88
CA ALA A 135 -14.36 7.45 -5.57
C ALA A 135 -15.02 8.42 -6.56
N ASN A 136 -16.27 8.13 -6.92
CA ASN A 136 -17.04 9.02 -7.78
C ASN A 136 -17.04 10.43 -7.17
N ARG A 137 -16.64 11.43 -7.97
CA ARG A 137 -16.56 12.84 -7.57
C ARG A 137 -17.81 13.35 -6.86
N TYR A 138 -18.96 12.78 -7.15
CA TYR A 138 -20.25 13.15 -6.58
C TYR A 138 -20.59 12.47 -5.25
N SER A 139 -19.86 11.43 -4.86
CA SER A 139 -20.01 10.75 -3.57
C SER A 139 -19.06 11.27 -2.48
N PHE A 140 -18.17 12.20 -2.83
CA PHE A 140 -17.21 12.75 -1.89
C PHE A 140 -17.85 13.85 -1.00
N VAL A 141 -17.94 13.57 0.29
CA VAL A 141 -18.49 14.50 1.27
C VAL A 141 -17.35 15.23 1.97
N TRP A 142 -17.16 16.52 1.65
CA TRP A 142 -16.13 17.35 2.26
C TRP A 142 -16.49 17.70 3.71
N LYS A 143 -15.61 17.41 4.66
CA LYS A 143 -15.81 17.71 6.09
C LYS A 143 -16.22 19.20 6.30
N THR A 144 -15.53 20.11 5.66
CA THR A 144 -15.82 21.56 5.72
C THR A 144 -17.21 21.93 5.19
N ALA A 145 -17.68 21.26 4.13
CA ALA A 145 -19.03 21.50 3.60
C ALA A 145 -20.11 20.94 4.54
N VAL A 146 -19.86 19.77 5.15
CA VAL A 146 -20.77 19.17 6.13
C VAL A 146 -20.87 20.06 7.37
N THR A 147 -19.73 20.50 7.92
CA THR A 147 -19.71 21.38 9.10
C THR A 147 -20.45 22.69 8.86
N LYS A 148 -20.25 23.33 7.69
CA LYS A 148 -21.02 24.56 7.31
C LYS A 148 -22.50 24.30 7.18
N LYS A 149 -22.93 23.15 6.63
CA LYS A 149 -24.33 22.76 6.53
C LYS A 149 -24.94 22.44 7.89
N GLN A 150 -24.19 21.77 8.77
CA GLN A 150 -24.61 21.47 10.14
C GLN A 150 -24.85 22.77 10.95
N LEU A 151 -23.94 23.75 10.86
CA LEU A 151 -24.09 25.03 11.52
C LEU A 151 -25.37 25.77 11.03
N LYS A 152 -25.55 25.86 9.70
CA LYS A 152 -26.77 26.49 9.12
C LYS A 152 -28.04 25.75 9.50
N LEU A 153 -28.00 24.41 9.59
CA LEU A 153 -29.13 23.61 10.03
C LEU A 153 -29.44 23.88 11.52
N GLY A 154 -28.41 23.93 12.36
CA GLY A 154 -28.52 24.23 13.78
C GLY A 154 -29.17 25.62 14.02
N GLU A 155 -28.74 26.64 13.29
CA GLU A 155 -29.32 27.98 13.34
C GLU A 155 -30.80 28.00 12.92
N LYS A 156 -31.14 27.30 11.82
CA LYS A 156 -32.54 27.18 11.37
C LYS A 156 -33.39 26.43 12.39
N VAL A 157 -32.91 25.33 12.92
CA VAL A 157 -33.64 24.57 13.95
C VAL A 157 -33.85 25.41 15.18
N ALA A 158 -32.85 26.14 15.65
CA ALA A 158 -32.96 27.02 16.81
C ALA A 158 -33.97 28.16 16.60
N SER A 159 -34.11 28.67 15.36
CA SER A 159 -35.04 29.78 15.04
C SER A 159 -36.46 29.32 14.75
N GLU A 160 -36.65 28.17 14.13
CA GLU A 160 -37.92 27.68 13.61
C GLU A 160 -38.63 26.72 14.57
N LEU A 161 -37.87 25.89 15.30
CA LEU A 161 -38.43 24.88 16.21
C LEU A 161 -39.32 25.52 17.33
N PRO A 162 -38.91 26.62 17.99
CA PRO A 162 -39.75 27.25 19.02
C PRO A 162 -41.07 27.76 18.47
N LYS A 163 -41.07 28.27 17.21
CA LYS A 163 -42.30 28.77 16.55
C LYS A 163 -43.26 27.62 16.25
N LEU A 164 -42.75 26.53 15.72
CA LEU A 164 -43.55 25.34 15.41
C LEU A 164 -44.11 24.66 16.66
N LEU A 165 -43.36 24.68 17.77
CA LEU A 165 -43.82 24.14 19.05
C LEU A 165 -44.89 25.03 19.70
N ALA A 166 -44.81 26.35 19.52
CA ALA A 166 -45.84 27.30 19.97
C ALA A 166 -47.17 27.15 19.20
N ASP A 167 -47.10 26.93 17.88
CA ASP A 167 -48.26 26.73 17.01
C ASP A 167 -48.95 25.36 17.21
N SER A 168 -48.18 24.33 17.61
CA SER A 168 -48.71 22.95 17.74
C SER A 168 -49.39 22.65 19.07
N GLY A 169 -49.33 23.52 20.07
CA GLY A 169 -50.01 23.36 21.38
C GLY A 169 -49.57 22.11 22.18
N THR A 170 -48.58 21.38 21.71
CA THR A 170 -48.08 20.18 22.34
C THR A 170 -46.89 20.53 23.23
N GLY A 171 -47.02 20.37 24.55
CA GLY A 171 -45.97 20.59 25.57
C GLY A 171 -44.79 19.60 25.51
N ILE A 172 -44.23 19.41 24.32
CA ILE A 172 -43.09 18.56 24.11
C ILE A 172 -41.82 19.39 24.31
N THR A 173 -41.12 19.16 25.40
CA THR A 173 -39.76 19.68 25.61
C THR A 173 -38.79 18.99 24.69
N PRO A 174 -38.02 19.74 23.85
CA PRO A 174 -37.03 19.12 22.96
C PRO A 174 -35.96 18.40 23.80
N PRO A 175 -35.45 17.23 23.36
CA PRO A 175 -34.41 16.51 24.08
C PRO A 175 -33.15 17.36 24.19
N ALA A 176 -32.51 17.38 25.35
CA ALA A 176 -31.33 18.18 25.71
C ALA A 176 -30.17 18.04 24.74
N ALA A 177 -30.08 16.95 23.96
CA ALA A 177 -29.06 16.71 22.94
C ALA A 177 -29.09 17.71 21.76
N ILE A 178 -30.23 18.39 21.50
CA ILE A 178 -30.32 19.38 20.42
C ILE A 178 -29.76 20.74 20.88
N LEU A 179 -29.80 21.02 22.17
CA LEU A 179 -29.31 22.27 22.76
C LEU A 179 -27.78 22.27 22.95
N THR A 180 -27.16 21.12 23.12
CA THR A 180 -25.70 21.00 23.32
C THR A 180 -24.88 21.17 22.02
N CYS A 181 -25.47 21.03 20.85
CA CYS A 181 -24.76 21.29 19.59
C CYS A 181 -24.50 22.78 19.32
N ALA A 182 -25.25 23.69 19.95
CA ALA A 182 -25.06 25.12 19.73
C ALA A 182 -23.97 25.76 20.60
N THR A 183 -23.58 25.12 21.71
CA THR A 183 -22.62 25.69 22.68
C THR A 183 -21.19 25.23 22.54
N VAL A 184 -20.88 24.21 21.70
CA VAL A 184 -19.50 23.71 21.51
C VAL A 184 -18.70 24.54 20.49
N SER A 185 -19.31 25.50 19.79
CA SER A 185 -18.66 26.27 18.72
C SER A 185 -17.82 27.46 19.19
N THR A 186 -17.79 27.81 20.48
CA THR A 186 -17.10 29.03 20.97
C THR A 186 -15.79 28.75 21.73
N ALA A 187 -15.38 27.47 21.90
CA ALA A 187 -14.22 27.12 22.74
C ALA A 187 -12.96 26.68 21.95
N SER A 188 -12.93 26.76 20.61
CA SER A 188 -11.77 26.35 19.81
C SER A 188 -11.32 27.45 18.84
N GLN A 189 -11.14 28.67 19.36
CA GLN A 189 -10.28 29.70 18.75
C GLN A 189 -9.43 30.35 19.85
N ARG A 190 -8.32 29.66 20.16
CA ARG A 190 -7.08 30.28 20.67
C ARG A 190 -5.90 29.38 20.29
#